data_ac7b8aa29d67bcccb7cbeb6569f0e200
#
_entry.id   ac7b8aa29d67bcccb7cbeb6569f0e200
#
_cell.length_a   1.000
_cell.length_b   1.000
_cell.length_c   1.000
_cell.angle_alpha   90.00
_cell.angle_beta   90.00
_cell.angle_gamma   90.00
#
_symmetry.space_group_name_H-M   'P 1'
#
loop_
_entity.id
_entity.type
_entity.pdbx_description
1 polymer ?
#
loop_
_entity_poly.entity_id
_entity_poly.type
_entity_poly.pdbx_seq_one_letter_code
_entity_poly.pdbx_strand_id
1 'polypeptide(L)'
;MSSQLLPKDAHRIPEILSLEASTDIKKPIQFWQLYSILGQDRIVGIVGNFYQRVFANEDWFRSVFANVGGVNHHIGTQASMWIDVMGGGPYYHGAEYRLSFHHTHNAHQLMNEKGAKRWVKLMVEALEDSQHLMTDDPRVRLSLNTFLTHFFAKYATDFGFKNLETFGEINPPLKRKINFMNMTADAIEALSEDELRDALTGRGIDLKRSHNKEDLVQKALSL
;
A
#
# COMPACT_ATOMS: atom_id res chain seq x y z
N MET A 1 29.05 21.96 20.53
CA MET A 1 27.76 22.70 20.67
C MET A 1 26.77 22.46 19.52
N SER A 2 26.98 21.55 18.58
CA SER A 2 26.08 21.37 17.43
C SER A 2 24.94 20.35 17.64
N SER A 3 25.01 19.54 18.68
CA SER A 3 24.03 18.46 18.90
C SER A 3 22.68 18.92 19.50
N GLN A 4 22.58 20.15 19.97
CA GLN A 4 21.34 20.71 20.56
C GLN A 4 20.40 21.37 19.53
N LEU A 5 20.83 21.55 18.29
CA LEU A 5 20.04 22.21 17.25
C LEU A 5 19.21 21.24 16.39
N LEU A 6 19.51 19.95 16.46
CA LEU A 6 18.80 18.93 15.72
C LEU A 6 17.88 18.14 16.64
N PRO A 7 16.65 17.81 16.20
CA PRO A 7 15.78 16.89 16.93
C PRO A 7 16.51 15.58 17.22
N LYS A 8 16.25 14.95 18.35
CA LYS A 8 16.87 13.65 18.73
C LYS A 8 16.73 12.59 17.62
N ASP A 9 15.72 12.71 16.80
CA ASP A 9 15.42 11.80 15.69
C ASP A 9 16.17 12.13 14.39
N ALA A 10 16.81 13.28 14.30
CA ALA A 10 17.57 13.69 13.11
C ALA A 10 18.79 12.81 12.83
N HIS A 11 19.26 12.06 13.82
CA HIS A 11 20.37 11.12 13.70
C HIS A 11 19.92 9.67 13.48
N ARG A 12 18.62 9.41 13.45
CA ARG A 12 18.12 8.08 13.08
C ARG A 12 18.39 7.88 11.61
N ILE A 13 19.23 6.92 11.30
CA ILE A 13 19.32 6.39 9.95
C ILE A 13 17.95 5.74 9.69
N PRO A 14 17.12 6.28 8.78
CA PRO A 14 15.88 5.61 8.44
C PRO A 14 16.23 4.21 7.93
N GLU A 15 15.46 3.21 8.34
CA GLU A 15 15.62 1.85 7.80
C GLU A 15 15.46 1.95 6.29
N ILE A 16 16.57 1.76 5.57
CA ILE A 16 16.54 1.79 4.11
C ILE A 16 15.87 0.49 3.68
N LEU A 17 14.59 0.60 3.33
CA LEU A 17 13.87 -0.51 2.73
C LEU A 17 14.44 -0.76 1.34
N SER A 18 14.83 -1.99 1.05
CA SER A 18 15.27 -2.35 -0.29
C SER A 18 14.16 -2.13 -1.30
N LEU A 19 14.45 -1.41 -2.38
CA LEU A 19 13.57 -1.28 -3.54
C LEU A 19 13.68 -2.48 -4.48
N GLU A 20 14.68 -3.34 -4.28
CA GLU A 20 14.87 -4.57 -5.03
C GLU A 20 14.14 -5.73 -4.37
N ALA A 21 13.40 -6.46 -5.17
CA ALA A 21 12.72 -7.67 -4.71
C ALA A 21 13.73 -8.80 -4.44
N SER A 22 13.49 -9.57 -3.39
CA SER A 22 14.31 -10.73 -3.07
C SER A 22 14.13 -11.84 -4.11
N THR A 23 15.21 -12.47 -4.52
CA THR A 23 15.21 -13.69 -5.35
C THR A 23 14.71 -14.93 -4.60
N ASP A 24 14.68 -14.90 -3.27
CA ASP A 24 14.12 -15.96 -2.44
C ASP A 24 12.60 -15.99 -2.58
N ILE A 25 12.09 -17.03 -3.25
CA ILE A 25 10.64 -17.21 -3.51
C ILE A 25 9.78 -17.31 -2.24
N LYS A 26 10.39 -17.62 -1.10
CA LYS A 26 9.69 -17.70 0.19
C LYS A 26 9.43 -16.32 0.81
N LYS A 27 10.11 -15.29 0.33
CA LYS A 27 9.93 -13.92 0.81
C LYS A 27 8.89 -13.22 -0.04
N PRO A 28 7.88 -12.57 0.55
CA PRO A 28 6.92 -11.80 -0.22
C PRO A 28 7.60 -10.62 -0.92
N ILE A 29 7.13 -10.29 -2.11
CA ILE A 29 7.48 -9.05 -2.78
C ILE A 29 6.60 -7.95 -2.17
N GLN A 30 7.22 -6.90 -1.65
CA GLN A 30 6.50 -5.73 -1.19
C GLN A 30 6.08 -4.86 -2.36
N PHE A 31 4.95 -4.15 -2.29
CA PHE A 31 4.47 -3.39 -3.44
C PHE A 31 5.44 -2.27 -3.86
N TRP A 32 6.23 -1.69 -2.95
CA TRP A 32 7.30 -0.73 -3.30
C TRP A 32 8.53 -1.35 -3.96
N GLN A 33 8.55 -2.66 -4.17
CA GLN A 33 9.59 -3.39 -4.89
C GLN A 33 9.15 -3.83 -6.29
N LEU A 34 7.87 -3.63 -6.62
CA LEU A 34 7.28 -4.13 -7.88
C LEU A 34 7.96 -3.55 -9.12
N TYR A 35 8.42 -2.31 -9.06
CA TYR A 35 9.10 -1.70 -10.19
C TYR A 35 10.38 -2.44 -10.58
N SER A 36 11.11 -2.99 -9.62
CA SER A 36 12.35 -3.76 -9.88
C SER A 36 12.10 -5.02 -10.75
N ILE A 37 10.87 -5.51 -10.78
CA ILE A 37 10.48 -6.70 -11.54
C ILE A 37 9.68 -6.35 -12.80
N LEU A 38 8.70 -5.46 -12.66
CA LEU A 38 7.81 -5.10 -13.76
C LEU A 38 8.43 -4.11 -14.74
N GLY A 39 9.17 -3.13 -14.23
CA GLY A 39 9.62 -1.99 -15.02
C GLY A 39 8.48 -1.11 -15.51
N GLN A 40 8.81 -0.04 -16.21
CA GLN A 40 7.85 0.97 -16.65
C GLN A 40 6.85 0.39 -17.67
N ASP A 41 7.31 -0.31 -18.69
CA ASP A 41 6.47 -0.70 -19.84
C ASP A 41 5.33 -1.64 -19.42
N ARG A 42 5.60 -2.60 -18.53
CA ARG A 42 4.59 -3.51 -18.02
C ARG A 42 3.57 -2.80 -17.14
N ILE A 43 4.01 -1.88 -16.27
CA ILE A 43 3.11 -1.05 -15.46
C ILE A 43 2.20 -0.22 -16.35
N VAL A 44 2.76 0.46 -17.36
CA VAL A 44 1.99 1.24 -18.34
C VAL A 44 1.00 0.35 -19.09
N GLY A 45 1.40 -0.85 -19.48
CA GLY A 45 0.53 -1.82 -20.16
C GLY A 45 -0.65 -2.27 -19.30
N ILE A 46 -0.42 -2.61 -18.02
CA ILE A 46 -1.48 -3.00 -17.07
C ILE A 46 -2.48 -1.83 -16.86
N VAL A 47 -1.96 -0.63 -16.61
CA VAL A 47 -2.79 0.57 -16.45
C VAL A 47 -3.53 0.90 -17.74
N GLY A 48 -2.91 0.69 -18.90
CA GLY A 48 -3.53 0.84 -20.21
C GLY A 48 -4.72 -0.08 -20.39
N ASN A 49 -4.58 -1.36 -20.09
CA ASN A 49 -5.67 -2.34 -20.14
C ASN A 49 -6.85 -1.94 -19.25
N PHE A 50 -6.59 -1.39 -18.09
CA PHE A 50 -7.64 -0.88 -17.20
C PHE A 50 -8.38 0.32 -17.82
N TYR A 51 -7.66 1.35 -18.29
CA TYR A 51 -8.32 2.54 -18.83
C TYR A 51 -9.04 2.30 -20.16
N GLN A 52 -8.59 1.36 -20.98
CA GLN A 52 -9.38 0.94 -22.16
C GLN A 52 -10.78 0.44 -21.74
N ARG A 53 -10.85 -0.34 -20.64
CA ARG A 53 -12.15 -0.80 -20.10
C ARG A 53 -12.98 0.34 -19.52
N VAL A 54 -12.37 1.26 -18.80
CA VAL A 54 -13.04 2.44 -18.24
C VAL A 54 -13.70 3.25 -19.36
N PHE A 55 -12.98 3.52 -20.45
CA PHE A 55 -13.48 4.33 -21.55
C PHE A 55 -14.45 3.57 -22.47
N ALA A 56 -14.48 2.26 -22.43
CA ALA A 56 -15.49 1.43 -23.09
C ALA A 56 -16.71 1.14 -22.20
N ASN A 57 -16.74 1.66 -20.96
CA ASN A 57 -17.78 1.35 -19.98
C ASN A 57 -19.03 2.22 -20.12
N GLU A 58 -20.05 1.96 -19.27
CA GLU A 58 -21.28 2.71 -19.20
C GLU A 58 -21.04 4.20 -18.95
N ASP A 59 -21.88 5.05 -19.52
CA ASP A 59 -21.69 6.49 -19.54
C ASP A 59 -21.58 7.12 -18.16
N TRP A 60 -22.37 6.66 -17.18
CA TRP A 60 -22.33 7.18 -15.80
C TRP A 60 -20.96 7.02 -15.14
N PHE A 61 -20.18 6.01 -15.54
CA PHE A 61 -18.86 5.77 -15.01
C PHE A 61 -17.78 6.41 -15.88
N ARG A 62 -17.86 6.18 -17.20
CA ARG A 62 -16.94 6.68 -18.21
C ARG A 62 -16.84 8.20 -18.23
N SER A 63 -17.97 8.91 -18.17
CA SER A 63 -18.04 10.37 -18.29
C SER A 63 -17.25 11.09 -17.23
N VAL A 64 -17.15 10.53 -16.01
CA VAL A 64 -16.35 11.11 -14.93
C VAL A 64 -14.89 11.22 -15.31
N PHE A 65 -14.36 10.20 -15.96
CA PHE A 65 -12.97 10.21 -16.47
C PHE A 65 -12.84 11.09 -17.71
N ALA A 66 -13.78 10.97 -18.65
CA ALA A 66 -13.76 11.73 -19.90
C ALA A 66 -13.81 13.25 -19.68
N ASN A 67 -14.47 13.71 -18.61
CA ASN A 67 -14.51 15.13 -18.22
C ASN A 67 -13.17 15.69 -17.75
N VAL A 68 -12.24 14.83 -17.32
CA VAL A 68 -10.90 15.22 -16.85
C VAL A 68 -9.89 15.16 -18.01
N GLY A 69 -10.02 14.19 -18.90
CA GLY A 69 -9.11 14.02 -20.02
C GLY A 69 -9.36 12.74 -20.81
N GLY A 70 -8.65 12.56 -21.90
CA GLY A 70 -8.71 11.35 -22.70
C GLY A 70 -7.97 10.17 -22.07
N VAL A 71 -8.12 8.98 -22.65
CA VAL A 71 -7.55 7.72 -22.16
C VAL A 71 -6.04 7.82 -21.90
N ASN A 72 -5.29 8.42 -22.82
CA ASN A 72 -3.83 8.55 -22.67
C ASN A 72 -3.41 9.45 -21.50
N HIS A 73 -4.21 10.49 -21.21
CA HIS A 73 -3.99 11.34 -20.03
C HIS A 73 -4.07 10.52 -18.74
N HIS A 74 -5.11 9.71 -18.62
CA HIS A 74 -5.31 8.86 -17.44
C HIS A 74 -4.26 7.76 -17.32
N ILE A 75 -3.90 7.12 -18.43
CA ILE A 75 -2.82 6.12 -18.45
C ILE A 75 -1.52 6.74 -17.93
N GLY A 76 -1.11 7.87 -18.48
CA GLY A 76 0.13 8.54 -18.08
C GLY A 76 0.12 8.97 -16.62
N THR A 77 -0.97 9.56 -16.14
CA THR A 77 -1.10 10.03 -14.75
C THR A 77 -1.09 8.86 -13.76
N GLN A 78 -1.90 7.83 -14.01
CA GLN A 78 -2.02 6.68 -13.12
C GLN A 78 -0.72 5.85 -13.12
N ALA A 79 -0.14 5.59 -14.28
CA ALA A 79 1.11 4.84 -14.39
C ALA A 79 2.27 5.57 -13.67
N SER A 80 2.36 6.90 -13.79
CA SER A 80 3.35 7.68 -13.05
C SER A 80 3.21 7.50 -11.54
N MET A 81 1.97 7.55 -11.02
CA MET A 81 1.70 7.32 -9.59
C MET A 81 2.06 5.89 -9.17
N TRP A 82 1.72 4.89 -9.99
CA TRP A 82 2.07 3.50 -9.70
C TRP A 82 3.59 3.31 -9.68
N ILE A 83 4.31 3.85 -10.68
CA ILE A 83 5.77 3.77 -10.75
C ILE A 83 6.41 4.35 -9.49
N ASP A 84 5.97 5.53 -9.03
CA ASP A 84 6.52 6.15 -7.82
C ASP A 84 6.30 5.27 -6.60
N VAL A 85 5.07 4.81 -6.37
CA VAL A 85 4.74 3.98 -5.19
C VAL A 85 5.40 2.60 -5.26
N MET A 86 5.61 2.08 -6.46
CA MET A 86 6.26 0.77 -6.68
C MET A 86 7.80 0.83 -6.65
N GLY A 87 8.39 1.99 -6.41
CA GLY A 87 9.83 2.15 -6.23
C GLY A 87 10.60 2.54 -7.48
N GLY A 88 9.93 3.01 -8.53
CA GLY A 88 10.57 3.40 -9.79
C GLY A 88 11.11 4.82 -9.86
N GLY A 89 10.75 5.67 -8.90
CA GLY A 89 11.24 7.05 -8.81
C GLY A 89 10.14 8.12 -8.89
N PRO A 90 10.50 9.40 -8.82
CA PRO A 90 9.56 10.51 -8.65
C PRO A 90 8.97 11.01 -9.98
N TYR A 91 8.11 10.24 -10.61
CA TYR A 91 7.43 10.62 -11.86
C TYR A 91 6.11 11.36 -11.63
N TYR A 92 5.42 11.09 -10.51
CA TYR A 92 4.14 11.69 -10.17
C TYR A 92 4.32 12.91 -9.29
N HIS A 93 4.64 14.05 -9.89
CA HIS A 93 4.84 15.31 -9.15
C HIS A 93 3.58 15.77 -8.42
N GLY A 94 3.74 16.12 -7.15
CA GLY A 94 2.65 16.56 -6.28
C GLY A 94 2.07 15.48 -5.37
N ALA A 95 2.55 14.24 -5.49
CA ALA A 95 2.31 13.14 -4.56
C ALA A 95 0.88 13.08 -3.98
N GLU A 96 0.75 12.98 -2.68
CA GLU A 96 -0.52 12.80 -1.97
C GLU A 96 -1.48 14.00 -2.14
N TYR A 97 -0.98 15.22 -2.20
CA TYR A 97 -1.82 16.42 -2.42
C TYR A 97 -2.57 16.34 -3.76
N ARG A 98 -1.86 16.03 -4.84
CA ARG A 98 -2.45 15.90 -6.17
C ARG A 98 -3.47 14.77 -6.25
N LEU A 99 -3.17 13.64 -5.61
CA LEU A 99 -4.05 12.49 -5.53
C LEU A 99 -5.33 12.84 -4.76
N SER A 100 -5.20 13.48 -3.59
CA SER A 100 -6.32 13.92 -2.77
C SER A 100 -7.20 14.94 -3.50
N PHE A 101 -6.60 15.93 -4.17
CA PHE A 101 -7.33 16.90 -4.99
C PHE A 101 -8.13 16.22 -6.10
N HIS A 102 -7.53 15.26 -6.80
CA HIS A 102 -8.22 14.51 -7.85
C HIS A 102 -9.46 13.78 -7.30
N HIS A 103 -9.35 13.07 -6.19
CA HIS A 103 -10.45 12.33 -5.62
C HIS A 103 -11.57 13.23 -5.07
N THR A 104 -11.21 14.34 -4.46
CA THR A 104 -12.21 15.27 -3.86
C THR A 104 -12.94 16.12 -4.90
N HIS A 105 -12.32 16.46 -6.02
CA HIS A 105 -12.88 17.38 -7.01
C HIS A 105 -13.31 16.69 -8.30
N ASN A 106 -12.45 15.83 -8.86
CA ASN A 106 -12.69 15.27 -10.18
C ASN A 106 -13.47 13.95 -10.13
N ALA A 107 -13.12 13.06 -9.19
CA ALA A 107 -13.68 11.72 -9.09
C ALA A 107 -14.69 11.56 -7.95
N HIS A 108 -15.02 12.62 -7.20
CA HIS A 108 -15.84 12.57 -5.99
C HIS A 108 -17.16 11.81 -6.16
N GLN A 109 -17.83 11.98 -7.28
CA GLN A 109 -19.11 11.28 -7.57
C GLN A 109 -18.96 9.76 -7.70
N LEU A 110 -17.74 9.22 -7.86
CA LEU A 110 -17.45 7.79 -7.87
C LEU A 110 -16.89 7.28 -6.53
N MET A 111 -16.60 8.18 -5.56
CA MET A 111 -16.09 7.82 -4.23
C MET A 111 -17.24 7.33 -3.34
N ASN A 112 -17.86 6.24 -3.73
CA ASN A 112 -18.97 5.56 -3.05
C ASN A 112 -18.98 4.07 -3.40
N GLU A 113 -19.85 3.29 -2.76
CA GLU A 113 -19.93 1.84 -2.95
C GLU A 113 -20.15 1.42 -4.42
N LYS A 114 -21.01 2.14 -5.13
CA LYS A 114 -21.32 1.84 -6.55
C LYS A 114 -20.11 2.08 -7.45
N GLY A 115 -19.44 3.20 -7.28
CA GLY A 115 -18.23 3.56 -8.04
C GLY A 115 -17.08 2.62 -7.71
N ALA A 116 -16.86 2.34 -6.41
CA ALA A 116 -15.85 1.41 -5.94
C ALA A 116 -16.05 0.01 -6.52
N LYS A 117 -17.27 -0.54 -6.45
CA LYS A 117 -17.60 -1.85 -7.02
C LYS A 117 -17.28 -1.93 -8.51
N ARG A 118 -17.65 -0.89 -9.28
CA ARG A 118 -17.36 -0.86 -10.71
C ARG A 118 -15.87 -0.78 -10.99
N TRP A 119 -15.16 0.06 -10.26
CA TRP A 119 -13.72 0.23 -10.41
C TRP A 119 -12.96 -1.06 -10.12
N VAL A 120 -13.26 -1.72 -9.00
CA VAL A 120 -12.62 -3.00 -8.60
C VAL A 120 -12.89 -4.07 -9.66
N LYS A 121 -14.13 -4.22 -10.12
CA LYS A 121 -14.48 -5.18 -11.18
C LYS A 121 -13.61 -4.97 -12.43
N LEU A 122 -13.56 -3.75 -12.96
CA LEU A 122 -12.79 -3.44 -14.17
C LEU A 122 -11.28 -3.63 -13.97
N MET A 123 -10.77 -3.34 -12.76
CA MET A 123 -9.36 -3.55 -12.46
C MET A 123 -9.03 -5.05 -12.35
N VAL A 124 -9.87 -5.86 -11.72
CA VAL A 124 -9.68 -7.32 -11.66
C VAL A 124 -9.64 -7.91 -13.07
N GLU A 125 -10.62 -7.56 -13.92
CA GLU A 125 -10.65 -7.99 -15.32
C GLU A 125 -9.38 -7.54 -16.09
N ALA A 126 -8.93 -6.31 -15.88
CA ALA A 126 -7.70 -5.80 -16.48
C ALA A 126 -6.46 -6.57 -16.02
N LEU A 127 -6.38 -6.93 -14.74
CA LEU A 127 -5.29 -7.73 -14.19
C LEU A 127 -5.29 -9.15 -14.75
N GLU A 128 -6.46 -9.76 -14.94
CA GLU A 128 -6.59 -11.10 -15.53
C GLU A 128 -6.08 -11.11 -16.99
N ASP A 129 -6.47 -10.14 -17.79
CA ASP A 129 -6.00 -10.03 -19.17
C ASP A 129 -4.52 -9.59 -19.28
N SER A 130 -3.97 -9.03 -18.21
CA SER A 130 -2.59 -8.56 -18.12
C SER A 130 -1.62 -9.60 -17.52
N GLN A 131 -2.03 -10.86 -17.35
CA GLN A 131 -1.14 -11.88 -16.75
C GLN A 131 0.20 -12.00 -17.47
N HIS A 132 0.22 -11.90 -18.79
CA HIS A 132 1.44 -11.92 -19.61
C HIS A 132 2.40 -10.75 -19.32
N LEU A 133 1.93 -9.67 -18.69
CA LEU A 133 2.73 -8.53 -18.25
C LEU A 133 3.26 -8.69 -16.81
N MET A 134 2.75 -9.66 -16.04
CA MET A 134 3.07 -9.80 -14.61
C MET A 134 4.27 -10.71 -14.32
N THR A 135 4.94 -11.27 -15.31
CA THR A 135 5.96 -12.31 -15.15
C THR A 135 5.40 -13.64 -14.63
N ASP A 136 6.24 -14.70 -14.66
CA ASP A 136 5.87 -16.03 -14.13
C ASP A 136 6.02 -16.12 -12.60
N ASP A 137 6.44 -15.05 -11.92
CA ASP A 137 6.56 -15.03 -10.46
C ASP A 137 5.19 -14.81 -9.80
N PRO A 138 4.62 -15.84 -9.13
CA PRO A 138 3.28 -15.74 -8.54
C PRO A 138 3.18 -14.67 -7.45
N ARG A 139 4.30 -14.27 -6.85
CA ARG A 139 4.34 -13.21 -5.82
C ARG A 139 3.97 -11.84 -6.38
N VAL A 140 4.17 -11.62 -7.69
CA VAL A 140 3.86 -10.32 -8.33
C VAL A 140 2.37 -10.01 -8.25
N ARG A 141 1.49 -10.98 -8.55
CA ARG A 141 0.04 -10.78 -8.46
C ARG A 141 -0.40 -10.50 -7.02
N LEU A 142 0.12 -11.23 -6.04
CA LEU A 142 -0.17 -10.99 -4.61
C LEU A 142 0.24 -9.57 -4.19
N SER A 143 1.40 -9.11 -4.66
CA SER A 143 1.90 -7.78 -4.36
C SER A 143 1.06 -6.67 -5.00
N LEU A 144 0.61 -6.85 -6.26
CA LEU A 144 -0.32 -5.95 -6.94
C LEU A 144 -1.68 -5.87 -6.22
N ASN A 145 -2.23 -7.01 -5.83
CA ASN A 145 -3.47 -7.04 -5.06
C ASN A 145 -3.31 -6.31 -3.73
N THR A 146 -2.17 -6.49 -3.05
CA THR A 146 -1.86 -5.79 -1.79
C THR A 146 -1.79 -4.28 -1.99
N PHE A 147 -1.13 -3.82 -3.03
CA PHE A 147 -1.05 -2.42 -3.42
C PHE A 147 -2.45 -1.81 -3.62
N LEU A 148 -3.26 -2.44 -4.45
CA LEU A 148 -4.61 -1.97 -4.75
C LEU A 148 -5.51 -1.96 -3.51
N THR A 149 -5.46 -3.02 -2.70
CA THR A 149 -6.22 -3.13 -1.45
C THR A 149 -5.83 -2.03 -0.47
N HIS A 150 -4.54 -1.72 -0.35
CA HIS A 150 -4.04 -0.65 0.53
C HIS A 150 -4.65 0.71 0.17
N PHE A 151 -4.60 1.10 -1.11
CA PHE A 151 -5.16 2.39 -1.55
C PHE A 151 -6.68 2.42 -1.46
N PHE A 152 -7.36 1.31 -1.81
CA PHE A 152 -8.82 1.25 -1.69
C PHE A 152 -9.31 1.33 -0.25
N ALA A 153 -8.62 0.70 0.70
CA ALA A 153 -8.93 0.81 2.13
C ALA A 153 -8.80 2.26 2.61
N LYS A 154 -7.73 2.96 2.15
CA LYS A 154 -7.56 4.40 2.43
C LYS A 154 -8.73 5.21 1.88
N TYR A 155 -9.12 5.03 0.62
CA TYR A 155 -10.22 5.77 0.02
C TYR A 155 -11.57 5.45 0.67
N ALA A 156 -11.82 4.19 1.02
CA ALA A 156 -13.02 3.80 1.75
C ALA A 156 -13.14 4.54 3.08
N THR A 157 -12.03 4.70 3.80
CA THR A 157 -11.95 5.47 5.04
C THR A 157 -12.13 6.96 4.80
N ASP A 158 -11.38 7.54 3.86
CA ASP A 158 -11.37 8.98 3.59
C ASP A 158 -12.74 9.50 3.10
N PHE A 159 -13.47 8.67 2.35
CA PHE A 159 -14.77 9.03 1.75
C PHE A 159 -15.98 8.37 2.42
N GLY A 160 -15.77 7.57 3.46
CA GLY A 160 -16.83 7.01 4.31
C GLY A 160 -17.71 5.97 3.61
N PHE A 161 -17.21 5.21 2.64
CA PHE A 161 -17.95 4.12 2.00
C PHE A 161 -17.44 2.73 2.42
N LYS A 162 -18.29 1.72 2.31
CA LYS A 162 -17.91 0.32 2.55
C LYS A 162 -17.37 -0.28 1.26
N ASN A 163 -16.13 -0.77 1.32
CA ASN A 163 -15.58 -1.58 0.23
C ASN A 163 -15.75 -3.07 0.57
N LEU A 164 -16.66 -3.74 -0.12
CA LEU A 164 -16.94 -5.18 0.02
C LEU A 164 -16.26 -6.01 -1.08
N GLU A 165 -15.61 -5.38 -2.04
CA GLU A 165 -14.98 -6.03 -3.17
C GLU A 165 -13.50 -6.31 -2.87
N THR A 166 -12.95 -7.33 -3.52
CA THR A 166 -11.55 -7.74 -3.36
C THR A 166 -10.84 -7.81 -4.71
N PHE A 167 -9.56 -7.51 -4.71
CA PHE A 167 -8.66 -7.74 -5.86
C PHE A 167 -8.10 -9.18 -5.91
N GLY A 168 -8.40 -9.99 -4.91
CA GLY A 168 -7.89 -11.35 -4.74
C GLY A 168 -7.04 -11.49 -3.48
N GLU A 169 -6.25 -12.55 -3.40
CA GLU A 169 -5.34 -12.79 -2.28
C GLU A 169 -4.28 -11.68 -2.17
N ILE A 170 -3.92 -11.36 -0.93
CA ILE A 170 -2.94 -10.32 -0.60
C ILE A 170 -1.80 -10.90 0.24
N ASN A 171 -0.66 -10.20 0.25
CA ASN A 171 0.41 -10.51 1.18
C ASN A 171 -0.05 -10.34 2.63
N PRO A 172 0.44 -11.17 3.55
CA PRO A 172 0.18 -10.95 4.96
C PRO A 172 0.69 -9.56 5.39
N PRO A 173 0.02 -8.91 6.35
CA PRO A 173 0.45 -7.61 6.84
C PRO A 173 1.89 -7.68 7.36
N LEU A 174 2.65 -6.62 7.08
CA LEU A 174 4.01 -6.50 7.59
C LEU A 174 3.96 -6.42 9.11
N LYS A 175 4.66 -7.33 9.76
CA LYS A 175 4.87 -7.24 11.19
C LYS A 175 5.79 -6.05 11.48
N ARG A 176 5.28 -5.06 12.19
CA ARG A 176 6.06 -3.90 12.62
C ARG A 176 7.18 -4.38 13.55
N LYS A 177 8.43 -4.04 13.23
CA LYS A 177 9.53 -4.26 14.16
C LYS A 177 9.40 -3.26 15.31
N ILE A 178 8.92 -3.76 16.45
CA ILE A 178 8.72 -2.95 17.65
C ILE A 178 10.04 -2.86 18.42
N ASN A 179 10.47 -1.64 18.72
CA ASN A 179 11.61 -1.39 19.57
C ASN A 179 11.16 -0.64 20.84
N PHE A 180 10.91 -1.37 21.90
CA PHE A 180 10.43 -0.83 23.18
C PHE A 180 11.31 0.29 23.74
N MET A 181 12.64 0.23 23.54
CA MET A 181 13.57 1.27 24.03
C MET A 181 13.33 2.66 23.42
N ASN A 182 12.59 2.73 22.33
CA ASN A 182 12.28 3.96 21.61
C ASN A 182 10.80 4.38 21.72
N MET A 183 10.06 3.74 22.63
CA MET A 183 8.63 3.98 22.83
C MET A 183 8.38 4.60 24.21
N THR A 184 7.35 5.43 24.30
CA THR A 184 6.82 5.88 25.59
C THR A 184 6.01 4.75 26.24
N ALA A 185 5.79 4.83 27.55
CA ALA A 185 4.94 3.87 28.24
C ALA A 185 3.54 3.78 27.62
N ASP A 186 2.90 4.91 27.37
CA ASP A 186 1.58 4.97 26.73
C ASP A 186 1.56 4.30 25.35
N ALA A 187 2.64 4.47 24.57
CA ALA A 187 2.76 3.84 23.25
C ALA A 187 2.94 2.31 23.35
N ILE A 188 3.58 1.81 24.42
CA ILE A 188 3.71 0.37 24.71
C ILE A 188 2.37 -0.19 25.15
N GLU A 189 1.64 0.52 26.03
CA GLU A 189 0.32 0.13 26.48
C GLU A 189 -0.74 0.10 25.37
N ALA A 190 -0.59 0.97 24.35
CA ALA A 190 -1.45 1.01 23.18
C ALA A 190 -1.25 -0.16 22.20
N LEU A 191 -0.14 -0.92 22.29
CA LEU A 191 0.08 -2.09 21.46
C LEU A 191 -0.95 -3.19 21.75
N SER A 192 -1.30 -3.96 20.72
CA SER A 192 -2.12 -5.16 20.89
C SER A 192 -1.34 -6.27 21.62
N GLU A 193 -2.06 -7.24 22.19
CA GLU A 193 -1.43 -8.39 22.87
C GLU A 193 -0.54 -9.17 21.90
N ASP A 194 -0.98 -9.34 20.64
CA ASP A 194 -0.21 -10.07 19.62
C ASP A 194 1.08 -9.35 19.26
N GLU A 195 1.03 -8.01 19.10
CA GLU A 195 2.23 -7.20 18.85
C GLU A 195 3.24 -7.29 19.99
N LEU A 196 2.77 -7.25 21.22
CA LEU A 196 3.61 -7.40 22.41
C LEU A 196 4.26 -8.79 22.47
N ARG A 197 3.47 -9.86 22.26
CA ARG A 197 3.96 -11.25 22.24
C ARG A 197 5.02 -11.46 21.16
N ASP A 198 4.73 -11.04 19.93
CA ASP A 198 5.64 -11.18 18.81
C ASP A 198 6.96 -10.42 19.05
N ALA A 199 6.88 -9.19 19.53
CA ALA A 199 8.06 -8.36 19.78
C ALA A 199 8.93 -8.89 20.94
N LEU A 200 8.31 -9.36 22.03
CA LEU A 200 9.02 -9.95 23.17
C LEU A 200 9.63 -11.30 22.79
N THR A 201 8.89 -12.16 22.10
CA THR A 201 9.38 -13.46 21.62
C THR A 201 10.55 -13.28 20.63
N GLY A 202 10.43 -12.31 19.71
CA GLY A 202 11.50 -11.98 18.76
C GLY A 202 12.80 -11.50 19.43
N ARG A 203 12.74 -11.08 20.70
CA ARG A 203 13.89 -10.73 21.55
C ARG A 203 14.37 -11.87 22.44
N GLY A 204 13.76 -13.05 22.33
CA GLY A 204 14.10 -14.20 23.15
C GLY A 204 13.57 -14.15 24.58
N ILE A 205 12.58 -13.28 24.86
CA ILE A 205 11.97 -13.19 26.20
C ILE A 205 11.04 -14.37 26.42
N ASP A 206 11.21 -15.08 27.54
CA ASP A 206 10.31 -16.18 27.92
C ASP A 206 8.95 -15.65 28.41
N LEU A 207 7.90 -16.06 27.72
CA LEU A 207 6.53 -15.64 27.99
C LEU A 207 5.68 -16.71 28.72
N LYS A 208 6.28 -17.79 29.18
CA LYS A 208 5.55 -18.91 29.84
C LYS A 208 4.70 -18.48 31.04
N ARG A 209 5.05 -17.39 31.68
CA ARG A 209 4.36 -16.83 32.85
C ARG A 209 3.55 -15.56 32.56
N SER A 210 3.40 -15.19 31.29
CA SER A 210 2.65 -14.01 30.88
C SER A 210 1.29 -14.43 30.35
N HIS A 211 0.25 -14.26 31.18
CA HIS A 211 -1.09 -14.79 30.90
C HIS A 211 -2.05 -13.76 30.30
N ASN A 212 -1.72 -12.47 30.41
CA ASN A 212 -2.55 -11.36 29.94
C ASN A 212 -1.71 -10.23 29.36
N LYS A 213 -2.38 -9.21 28.79
CA LYS A 213 -1.74 -8.06 28.17
C LYS A 213 -0.92 -7.25 29.19
N GLU A 214 -1.39 -7.11 30.40
CA GLU A 214 -0.74 -6.36 31.48
C GLU A 214 0.64 -6.96 31.81
N ASP A 215 0.75 -8.28 31.91
CA ASP A 215 2.02 -8.97 32.13
C ASP A 215 3.03 -8.69 31.01
N LEU A 216 2.54 -8.64 29.74
CA LEU A 216 3.37 -8.36 28.58
C LEU A 216 3.84 -6.91 28.54
N VAL A 217 2.94 -5.96 28.89
CA VAL A 217 3.27 -4.54 29.04
C VAL A 217 4.36 -4.35 30.09
N GLN A 218 4.20 -4.94 31.28
CA GLN A 218 5.19 -4.83 32.35
C GLN A 218 6.55 -5.39 31.92
N LYS A 219 6.58 -6.52 31.20
CA LYS A 219 7.84 -7.05 30.63
C LYS A 219 8.45 -6.10 29.61
N ALA A 220 7.63 -5.52 28.74
CA ALA A 220 8.10 -4.58 27.72
C ALA A 220 8.67 -3.29 28.33
N LEU A 221 8.04 -2.78 29.42
CA LEU A 221 8.51 -1.61 30.16
C LEU A 221 9.80 -1.87 30.95
N SER A 222 10.10 -3.12 31.26
CA SER A 222 11.31 -3.51 32.00
C SER A 222 12.56 -3.71 31.13
N LEU A 223 12.43 -3.58 29.81
CA LEU A 223 13.52 -3.72 28.82
C LEU A 223 14.20 -2.38 28.55
#